data_b88a7e9868aabafaf9967c35b26331df
#
_entry.id   b88a7e9868aabafaf9967c35b26331df
#
_cell.length_a   1.000
_cell.length_b   1.000
_cell.length_c   1.000
_cell.angle_alpha   90.00
_cell.angle_beta   90.00
_cell.angle_gamma   90.00
#
_symmetry.space_group_name_H-M   'P 1'
#
loop_
_entity.id
_entity.type
_entity.pdbx_description
1 polymer ?
#
loop_
_entity_poly.entity_id
_entity_poly.type
_entity_poly.pdbx_seq_one_letter_code
_entity_poly.pdbx_strand_id
1 'polypeptide(L)'
;MGYVIDELLKLGKSQIGVAESPKGSNRTKYGNFSDTPISKNGPYPWYNGKKNGVPWCAVGINWEFMMVLKPLLGSYDKVRSYLNYPKPADNCAAACPYMYKYLKDKFGEVAKNKGVAGDVIFFNTSSKCGHVGRIYEVKDGKYKTIEYNKGDKVDWGSYSVNSTKIYAVIHIDFSSIEPKEEEPTPDPEPLPHPTPEPEPVVDNLYKVVNIKTFLAIRTKPNANGKKVGELYNDAIVSVTEQQNGWGKITGDLWVYMSYLKKL
;
A
#
# COMPACT_ATOMS: atom_id res chain seq x y z
N MET A 1 7.89 -9.28 9.63
CA MET A 1 6.80 -9.50 8.66
C MET A 1 7.37 -9.14 7.30
N GLY A 2 6.87 -9.66 6.18
CA GLY A 2 7.39 -9.26 4.87
C GLY A 2 7.00 -7.82 4.53
N TYR A 3 7.77 -7.17 3.64
CA TYR A 3 7.54 -5.78 3.23
C TYR A 3 6.11 -5.52 2.73
N VAL A 4 5.58 -6.42 1.89
CA VAL A 4 4.23 -6.27 1.31
C VAL A 4 3.17 -6.25 2.40
N ILE A 5 3.26 -7.16 3.38
CA ILE A 5 2.30 -7.21 4.50
C ILE A 5 2.40 -5.95 5.35
N ASP A 6 3.60 -5.49 5.67
CA ASP A 6 3.82 -4.28 6.46
C ASP A 6 3.22 -3.04 5.77
N GLU A 7 3.42 -2.89 4.46
CA GLU A 7 2.83 -1.78 3.70
C GLU A 7 1.28 -1.88 3.59
N LEU A 8 0.71 -3.09 3.43
CA LEU A 8 -0.74 -3.29 3.46
C LEU A 8 -1.34 -2.89 4.81
N LEU A 9 -0.72 -3.31 5.92
CA LEU A 9 -1.18 -2.98 7.28
C LEU A 9 -1.03 -1.48 7.59
N LYS A 10 0.07 -0.87 7.20
CA LYS A 10 0.33 0.57 7.33
C LYS A 10 -0.68 1.39 6.53
N LEU A 11 -0.89 1.01 5.26
CA LEU A 11 -1.86 1.68 4.39
C LEU A 11 -3.28 1.56 4.95
N GLY A 12 -3.73 0.35 5.29
CA GLY A 12 -5.06 0.12 5.86
C GLY A 12 -5.28 0.88 7.16
N LYS A 13 -4.31 0.87 8.08
CA LYS A 13 -4.37 1.66 9.32
C LYS A 13 -4.54 3.15 9.05
N SER A 14 -3.87 3.70 8.03
CA SER A 14 -3.97 5.11 7.65
C SER A 14 -5.35 5.51 7.13
N GLN A 15 -6.20 4.53 6.79
CA GLN A 15 -7.55 4.76 6.27
C GLN A 15 -8.61 4.81 7.37
N ILE A 16 -8.30 4.43 8.60
CA ILE A 16 -9.26 4.43 9.71
C ILE A 16 -9.92 5.80 9.84
N GLY A 17 -11.25 5.80 9.91
CA GLY A 17 -12.09 7.01 10.00
C GLY A 17 -12.52 7.59 8.65
N VAL A 18 -11.93 7.15 7.53
CA VAL A 18 -12.40 7.57 6.19
C VAL A 18 -13.81 7.03 5.98
N ALA A 19 -14.74 7.93 5.69
CA ALA A 19 -16.16 7.63 5.51
C ALA A 19 -16.63 7.90 4.06
N GLU A 20 -17.78 7.37 3.73
CA GLU A 20 -18.47 7.74 2.50
C GLU A 20 -19.07 9.15 2.56
N SER A 21 -19.24 9.76 1.42
CA SER A 21 -19.82 11.09 1.33
C SER A 21 -20.71 11.22 0.06
N PRO A 22 -21.99 11.58 0.22
CA PRO A 22 -22.73 11.73 1.47
C PRO A 22 -22.90 10.41 2.25
N LYS A 23 -23.20 10.49 3.55
CA LYS A 23 -23.47 9.30 4.37
C LYS A 23 -24.60 8.46 3.76
N GLY A 24 -24.46 7.14 3.74
CA GLY A 24 -25.42 6.19 3.16
C GLY A 24 -25.38 6.12 1.62
N SER A 25 -24.43 6.81 0.97
CA SER A 25 -24.34 6.87 -0.50
C SER A 25 -23.48 5.78 -1.12
N ASN A 26 -22.68 5.08 -0.34
CA ASN A 26 -21.60 4.19 -0.80
C ASN A 26 -20.57 4.89 -1.72
N ARG A 27 -20.55 6.23 -1.76
CA ARG A 27 -19.57 6.99 -2.55
C ARG A 27 -18.31 7.25 -1.73
N THR A 28 -17.19 6.77 -2.25
CA THR A 28 -15.91 6.84 -1.55
C THR A 28 -14.77 7.17 -2.49
N LYS A 29 -13.64 7.61 -1.93
CA LYS A 29 -12.41 7.77 -2.72
C LYS A 29 -11.97 6.44 -3.35
N TYR A 30 -12.28 5.29 -2.75
CA TYR A 30 -11.90 3.96 -3.25
C TYR A 30 -12.72 3.58 -4.50
N GLY A 31 -14.03 3.79 -4.46
CA GLY A 31 -14.91 3.61 -5.61
C GLY A 31 -14.58 4.59 -6.73
N ASN A 32 -14.34 5.86 -6.39
CA ASN A 32 -13.92 6.87 -7.37
C ASN A 32 -12.58 6.52 -8.03
N PHE A 33 -11.60 6.06 -7.26
CA PHE A 33 -10.33 5.57 -7.79
C PHE A 33 -10.54 4.39 -8.74
N SER A 34 -11.35 3.41 -8.34
CA SER A 34 -11.63 2.22 -9.16
C SER A 34 -12.29 2.57 -10.51
N ASP A 35 -13.03 3.67 -10.56
CA ASP A 35 -13.73 4.17 -11.74
C ASP A 35 -12.90 5.13 -12.58
N THR A 36 -11.68 5.46 -12.13
CA THR A 36 -10.74 6.33 -12.86
C THR A 36 -10.08 5.56 -14.00
N PRO A 37 -10.14 6.07 -15.26
CA PRO A 37 -9.54 5.40 -16.41
C PRO A 37 -8.01 5.27 -16.32
N ILE A 38 -7.46 4.25 -16.99
CA ILE A 38 -6.01 4.03 -17.11
C ILE A 38 -5.32 5.26 -17.70
N SER A 39 -5.93 5.94 -18.66
CA SER A 39 -5.39 7.18 -19.25
C SER A 39 -5.22 8.32 -18.23
N LYS A 40 -5.86 8.22 -17.07
CA LYS A 40 -5.75 9.14 -15.92
C LYS A 40 -5.08 8.47 -14.70
N ASN A 41 -4.21 7.49 -14.94
CA ASN A 41 -3.50 6.70 -13.93
C ASN A 41 -4.41 5.91 -12.97
N GLY A 42 -5.65 5.64 -13.35
CA GLY A 42 -6.57 4.79 -12.59
C GLY A 42 -6.59 3.34 -13.08
N PRO A 43 -7.29 2.45 -12.38
CA PRO A 43 -7.38 1.04 -12.74
C PRO A 43 -8.52 0.67 -13.69
N TYR A 44 -9.43 1.59 -14.03
CA TYR A 44 -10.63 1.26 -14.80
C TYR A 44 -10.29 0.85 -16.25
N PRO A 45 -10.86 -0.26 -16.78
CA PRO A 45 -11.80 -1.16 -16.12
C PRO A 45 -11.09 -2.29 -15.33
N TRP A 46 -11.08 -2.21 -14.00
CA TRP A 46 -10.61 -3.30 -13.14
C TRP A 46 -11.73 -4.33 -12.89
N TYR A 47 -12.94 -3.85 -12.71
CA TYR A 47 -14.15 -4.64 -12.45
C TYR A 47 -15.06 -4.69 -13.70
N ASN A 48 -16.13 -5.46 -13.60
CA ASN A 48 -17.20 -5.53 -14.58
C ASN A 48 -18.12 -4.29 -14.58
N GLY A 49 -17.55 -3.11 -14.51
CA GLY A 49 -18.23 -1.81 -14.48
C GLY A 49 -17.82 -0.96 -13.30
N LYS A 50 -18.43 0.23 -13.18
CA LYS A 50 -18.15 1.21 -12.13
C LYS A 50 -18.58 0.72 -10.76
N LYS A 51 -17.85 1.12 -9.73
CA LYS A 51 -18.04 0.70 -8.33
C LYS A 51 -18.20 1.84 -7.34
N ASN A 52 -18.22 3.09 -7.78
CA ASN A 52 -18.55 4.21 -6.88
C ASN A 52 -20.05 4.29 -6.68
N GLY A 53 -20.51 4.12 -5.45
CA GLY A 53 -21.94 4.06 -5.10
C GLY A 53 -22.49 2.64 -4.87
N VAL A 54 -21.64 1.61 -4.80
CA VAL A 54 -22.00 0.25 -4.38
C VAL A 54 -21.36 -0.10 -3.04
N PRO A 55 -21.84 -1.14 -2.31
CA PRO A 55 -21.16 -1.59 -1.09
C PRO A 55 -19.66 -1.82 -1.32
N TRP A 56 -18.82 -1.22 -0.48
CA TRP A 56 -17.42 -1.02 -0.80
C TRP A 56 -16.42 -1.72 0.13
N CYS A 57 -16.85 -2.72 0.91
CA CYS A 57 -15.92 -3.49 1.74
C CYS A 57 -14.84 -4.19 0.90
N ALA A 58 -15.23 -4.96 -0.12
CA ALA A 58 -14.29 -5.61 -1.03
C ALA A 58 -13.55 -4.60 -1.94
N VAL A 59 -14.20 -3.51 -2.34
CA VAL A 59 -13.57 -2.44 -3.14
C VAL A 59 -12.43 -1.79 -2.36
N GLY A 60 -12.60 -1.56 -1.05
CA GLY A 60 -11.57 -0.99 -0.19
C GLY A 60 -10.37 -1.93 -0.02
N ILE A 61 -10.58 -3.21 0.25
CA ILE A 61 -9.50 -4.20 0.34
C ILE A 61 -8.76 -4.34 -1.01
N ASN A 62 -9.48 -4.34 -2.13
CA ASN A 62 -8.85 -4.36 -3.45
C ASN A 62 -8.07 -3.08 -3.74
N TRP A 63 -8.52 -1.93 -3.25
CA TRP A 63 -7.78 -0.68 -3.36
C TRP A 63 -6.43 -0.78 -2.62
N GLU A 64 -6.37 -1.36 -1.43
CA GLU A 64 -5.09 -1.62 -0.75
C GLU A 64 -4.15 -2.46 -1.63
N PHE A 65 -4.66 -3.56 -2.20
CA PHE A 65 -3.86 -4.40 -3.11
C PHE A 65 -3.36 -3.60 -4.32
N MET A 66 -4.22 -2.80 -4.94
CA MET A 66 -3.81 -1.97 -6.08
C MET A 66 -2.70 -0.99 -5.71
N MET A 67 -2.81 -0.33 -4.56
CA MET A 67 -1.83 0.67 -4.12
C MET A 67 -0.48 0.06 -3.76
N VAL A 68 -0.47 -1.08 -3.08
CA VAL A 68 0.77 -1.73 -2.63
C VAL A 68 1.39 -2.60 -3.72
N LEU A 69 0.60 -3.37 -4.46
CA LEU A 69 1.14 -4.35 -5.39
C LEU A 69 1.46 -3.78 -6.79
N LYS A 70 0.75 -2.72 -7.23
CA LYS A 70 1.00 -2.14 -8.56
C LYS A 70 2.43 -1.61 -8.74
N PRO A 71 3.05 -0.93 -7.76
CA PRO A 71 4.46 -0.55 -7.86
C PRO A 71 5.41 -1.74 -8.05
N LEU A 72 5.14 -2.86 -7.38
CA LEU A 72 5.96 -4.07 -7.44
C LEU A 72 5.74 -4.86 -8.74
N LEU A 73 4.51 -4.96 -9.19
CA LEU A 73 4.12 -5.76 -10.35
C LEU A 73 4.11 -4.96 -11.67
N GLY A 74 4.15 -3.65 -11.62
CA GLY A 74 4.23 -2.74 -12.77
C GLY A 74 2.88 -2.33 -13.37
N SER A 75 1.80 -3.11 -13.23
CA SER A 75 0.49 -2.77 -13.78
C SER A 75 -0.68 -3.33 -12.96
N TYR A 76 -1.87 -2.70 -13.10
CA TYR A 76 -3.10 -3.18 -12.48
C TYR A 76 -3.52 -4.55 -13.01
N ASP A 77 -3.26 -4.87 -14.27
CA ASP A 77 -3.57 -6.19 -14.83
C ASP A 77 -2.72 -7.29 -14.19
N LYS A 78 -1.46 -7.02 -13.92
CA LYS A 78 -0.59 -7.94 -13.20
C LYS A 78 -1.05 -8.13 -11.74
N VAL A 79 -1.51 -7.08 -11.06
CA VAL A 79 -2.12 -7.20 -9.72
C VAL A 79 -3.36 -8.09 -9.76
N ARG A 80 -4.23 -7.89 -10.75
CA ARG A 80 -5.43 -8.72 -10.94
C ARG A 80 -5.07 -10.19 -11.15
N SER A 81 -4.13 -10.47 -12.05
CA SER A 81 -3.65 -11.83 -12.32
C SER A 81 -2.98 -12.46 -11.09
N TYR A 82 -2.22 -11.67 -10.32
CA TYR A 82 -1.63 -12.12 -9.08
C TYR A 82 -2.68 -12.56 -8.04
N LEU A 83 -3.79 -11.84 -7.96
CA LEU A 83 -4.90 -12.17 -7.07
C LEU A 83 -5.87 -13.23 -7.65
N ASN A 84 -5.54 -13.82 -8.81
CA ASN A 84 -6.37 -14.78 -9.52
C ASN A 84 -7.74 -14.23 -9.94
N TYR A 85 -7.84 -12.92 -10.13
CA TYR A 85 -9.09 -12.33 -10.58
C TYR A 85 -9.20 -12.44 -12.12
N PRO A 86 -10.36 -12.87 -12.65
CA PRO A 86 -10.57 -12.98 -14.08
C PRO A 86 -10.59 -11.62 -14.78
N LYS A 87 -10.72 -11.63 -16.10
CA LYS A 87 -10.85 -10.40 -16.90
C LYS A 87 -12.05 -9.56 -16.46
N PRO A 88 -12.05 -8.23 -16.62
CA PRO A 88 -13.11 -7.36 -16.11
C PRO A 88 -14.53 -7.75 -16.55
N ALA A 89 -14.69 -8.22 -17.79
CA ALA A 89 -16.00 -8.64 -18.33
C ALA A 89 -16.64 -9.80 -17.55
N ASP A 90 -15.80 -10.66 -16.96
CA ASP A 90 -16.25 -11.90 -16.30
C ASP A 90 -16.18 -11.79 -14.77
N ASN A 91 -15.87 -10.59 -14.26
CA ASN A 91 -15.41 -10.43 -12.89
C ASN A 91 -16.26 -9.47 -12.06
N CYS A 92 -16.57 -9.90 -10.86
CA CYS A 92 -17.15 -9.07 -9.82
C CYS A 92 -16.39 -9.22 -8.48
N ALA A 93 -15.05 -9.16 -8.48
CA ALA A 93 -14.24 -9.19 -7.25
C ALA A 93 -14.53 -8.01 -6.29
N ALA A 94 -15.36 -7.06 -6.69
CA ALA A 94 -15.95 -6.06 -5.81
C ALA A 94 -17.01 -6.63 -4.84
N ALA A 95 -17.48 -7.85 -5.07
CA ALA A 95 -18.41 -8.57 -4.17
C ALA A 95 -17.67 -9.66 -3.40
N CYS A 96 -17.86 -9.72 -2.08
CA CYS A 96 -17.17 -10.64 -1.18
C CYS A 96 -17.21 -12.11 -1.59
N PRO A 97 -18.35 -12.70 -2.05
CA PRO A 97 -18.36 -14.09 -2.46
C PRO A 97 -17.45 -14.40 -3.65
N TYR A 98 -17.35 -13.50 -4.61
CA TYR A 98 -16.46 -13.66 -5.77
C TYR A 98 -15.00 -13.43 -5.39
N MET A 99 -14.71 -12.39 -4.61
CA MET A 99 -13.38 -12.14 -4.08
C MET A 99 -12.86 -13.36 -3.31
N TYR A 100 -13.68 -13.89 -2.40
CA TYR A 100 -13.37 -15.09 -1.63
C TYR A 100 -13.08 -16.27 -2.56
N LYS A 101 -13.96 -16.55 -3.53
CA LYS A 101 -13.79 -17.66 -4.46
C LYS A 101 -12.42 -17.59 -5.18
N TYR A 102 -12.10 -16.45 -5.76
CA TYR A 102 -10.87 -16.29 -6.54
C TYR A 102 -9.61 -16.41 -5.69
N LEU A 103 -9.60 -15.79 -4.50
CA LEU A 103 -8.47 -15.89 -3.59
C LEU A 103 -8.32 -17.32 -3.05
N LYS A 104 -9.42 -17.98 -2.69
CA LYS A 104 -9.40 -19.36 -2.24
C LYS A 104 -8.88 -20.32 -3.31
N ASP A 105 -9.34 -20.18 -4.56
CA ASP A 105 -8.95 -21.04 -5.66
C ASP A 105 -7.42 -21.02 -5.92
N LYS A 106 -6.76 -19.91 -5.58
CA LYS A 106 -5.31 -19.77 -5.75
C LYS A 106 -4.50 -20.06 -4.48
N PHE A 107 -4.94 -19.52 -3.35
CA PHE A 107 -4.13 -19.49 -2.12
C PHE A 107 -4.64 -20.48 -1.07
N GLY A 108 -5.83 -21.04 -1.25
CA GLY A 108 -6.46 -21.90 -0.26
C GLY A 108 -7.04 -21.13 0.94
N GLU A 109 -7.56 -21.88 1.89
CA GLU A 109 -8.01 -21.37 3.18
C GLU A 109 -7.06 -21.83 4.30
N VAL A 110 -6.84 -20.99 5.28
CA VAL A 110 -6.27 -21.42 6.57
C VAL A 110 -7.41 -21.68 7.56
N ALA A 111 -7.15 -22.49 8.59
CA ALA A 111 -8.13 -22.70 9.65
C ALA A 111 -8.53 -21.35 10.26
N LYS A 112 -9.83 -21.14 10.52
CA LYS A 112 -10.38 -19.83 10.92
C LYS A 112 -9.71 -19.22 12.14
N ASN A 113 -9.16 -20.05 13.02
CA ASN A 113 -8.45 -19.65 14.24
C ASN A 113 -6.92 -19.61 14.09
N LYS A 114 -6.41 -19.75 12.88
CA LYS A 114 -4.97 -19.75 12.54
C LYS A 114 -4.56 -18.57 11.65
N GLY A 115 -5.47 -17.61 11.47
CA GLY A 115 -5.14 -16.38 10.74
C GLY A 115 -4.03 -15.59 11.42
N VAL A 116 -3.25 -14.88 10.63
CA VAL A 116 -2.16 -14.01 11.07
C VAL A 116 -2.36 -12.60 10.56
N ALA A 117 -1.57 -11.65 11.05
CA ALA A 117 -1.60 -10.28 10.54
C ALA A 117 -1.28 -10.26 9.03
N GLY A 118 -2.05 -9.50 8.25
CA GLY A 118 -1.98 -9.43 6.80
C GLY A 118 -3.01 -10.30 6.08
N ASP A 119 -3.57 -11.32 6.72
CA ASP A 119 -4.55 -12.21 6.11
C ASP A 119 -5.86 -11.48 5.77
N VAL A 120 -6.50 -11.94 4.71
CA VAL A 120 -7.86 -11.52 4.34
C VAL A 120 -8.87 -12.37 5.11
N ILE A 121 -9.75 -11.71 5.84
CA ILE A 121 -10.78 -12.37 6.65
C ILE A 121 -12.17 -12.03 6.11
N PHE A 122 -12.98 -13.05 5.89
CA PHE A 122 -14.36 -12.93 5.41
C PHE A 122 -15.34 -13.24 6.54
N PHE A 123 -16.48 -12.55 6.52
CA PHE A 123 -17.48 -12.65 7.57
C PHE A 123 -18.84 -13.04 7.03
N ASN A 124 -19.59 -13.80 7.84
CA ASN A 124 -21.00 -13.98 7.67
C ASN A 124 -21.75 -12.69 8.04
N THR A 125 -22.69 -12.31 7.19
CA THR A 125 -23.69 -11.29 7.47
C THR A 125 -25.09 -11.92 7.36
N SER A 126 -26.12 -11.18 6.96
CA SER A 126 -27.42 -11.77 6.59
C SER A 126 -27.31 -12.75 5.41
N SER A 127 -26.28 -12.61 4.56
CA SER A 127 -25.87 -13.57 3.54
C SER A 127 -24.52 -14.20 3.91
N LYS A 128 -24.27 -15.45 3.47
CA LYS A 128 -22.96 -16.07 3.61
C LYS A 128 -21.90 -15.24 2.87
N CYS A 129 -20.72 -15.05 3.49
CA CYS A 129 -19.62 -14.29 2.92
C CYS A 129 -20.03 -12.86 2.49
N GLY A 130 -20.72 -12.14 3.38
CA GLY A 130 -21.29 -10.83 3.04
C GLY A 130 -20.37 -9.64 3.38
N HIS A 131 -19.23 -9.86 4.06
CA HIS A 131 -18.30 -8.80 4.43
C HIS A 131 -16.86 -9.30 4.40
N VAL A 132 -15.91 -8.37 4.31
CA VAL A 132 -14.47 -8.66 4.25
C VAL A 132 -13.66 -7.59 4.97
N GLY A 133 -12.56 -8.01 5.59
CA GLY A 133 -11.56 -7.15 6.22
C GLY A 133 -10.16 -7.74 6.10
N ARG A 134 -9.21 -7.08 6.73
CA ARG A 134 -7.83 -7.56 6.89
C ARG A 134 -7.52 -7.74 8.36
N ILE A 135 -6.90 -8.86 8.74
CA ILE A 135 -6.37 -9.05 10.09
C ILE A 135 -5.19 -8.10 10.26
N TYR A 136 -5.31 -7.18 11.20
CA TYR A 136 -4.25 -6.23 11.56
C TYR A 136 -3.33 -6.80 12.63
N GLU A 137 -3.90 -7.45 13.63
CA GLU A 137 -3.19 -7.98 14.80
C GLU A 137 -3.93 -9.20 15.34
N VAL A 138 -3.18 -10.14 15.87
CA VAL A 138 -3.70 -11.29 16.63
C VAL A 138 -3.18 -11.20 18.06
N LYS A 139 -4.06 -10.99 19.01
CA LYS A 139 -3.71 -10.86 20.41
C LYS A 139 -4.80 -11.41 21.32
N ASP A 140 -4.41 -12.11 22.40
CA ASP A 140 -5.31 -12.63 23.43
C ASP A 140 -6.51 -13.42 22.87
N GLY A 141 -6.26 -14.28 21.85
CA GLY A 141 -7.29 -15.09 21.21
C GLY A 141 -8.30 -14.29 20.39
N LYS A 142 -7.94 -13.07 19.98
CA LYS A 142 -8.78 -12.17 19.16
C LYS A 142 -8.04 -11.69 17.93
N TYR A 143 -8.78 -11.53 16.84
CA TYR A 143 -8.41 -10.76 15.68
C TYR A 143 -8.82 -9.30 15.87
N LYS A 144 -7.88 -8.39 15.73
CA LYS A 144 -8.16 -6.98 15.45
C LYS A 144 -8.10 -6.80 13.94
N THR A 145 -9.16 -6.28 13.35
CA THR A 145 -9.27 -6.18 11.89
C THR A 145 -9.42 -4.73 11.45
N ILE A 146 -8.99 -4.44 10.22
CA ILE A 146 -9.33 -3.23 9.48
C ILE A 146 -10.44 -3.62 8.52
N GLU A 147 -11.55 -2.91 8.56
CA GLU A 147 -12.74 -3.22 7.78
C GLU A 147 -13.24 -1.98 7.04
N TYR A 148 -13.33 -2.08 5.73
CA TYR A 148 -13.94 -1.07 4.88
C TYR A 148 -15.46 -1.23 4.87
N ASN A 149 -16.18 -0.13 4.80
CA ASN A 149 -17.65 -0.11 4.85
C ASN A 149 -18.23 -0.74 6.13
N LYS A 150 -17.57 -0.53 7.24
CA LYS A 150 -18.08 -0.90 8.56
C LYS A 150 -18.79 0.31 9.18
N GLY A 151 -20.14 0.32 9.09
CA GLY A 151 -20.94 1.48 9.50
C GLY A 151 -20.60 2.74 8.68
N ASP A 152 -20.55 2.57 7.35
CA ASP A 152 -20.32 3.63 6.36
C ASP A 152 -18.93 4.29 6.41
N LYS A 153 -17.95 3.65 7.06
CA LYS A 153 -16.56 4.12 7.18
C LYS A 153 -15.54 2.97 7.21
N VAL A 154 -14.28 3.30 7.20
CA VAL A 154 -13.20 2.36 7.56
C VAL A 154 -13.06 2.36 9.07
N ASP A 155 -13.22 1.21 9.69
CA ASP A 155 -13.16 1.11 11.15
C ASP A 155 -12.50 -0.19 11.62
N TRP A 156 -12.14 -0.18 12.90
CA TRP A 156 -11.63 -1.37 13.57
C TRP A 156 -12.74 -2.39 13.84
N GLY A 157 -12.41 -3.66 13.65
CA GLY A 157 -13.16 -4.78 14.18
C GLY A 157 -12.40 -5.51 15.28
N SER A 158 -13.12 -6.26 16.12
CA SER A 158 -12.54 -7.17 17.11
C SER A 158 -13.40 -8.41 17.22
N TYR A 159 -12.80 -9.58 17.01
CA TYR A 159 -13.50 -10.87 16.98
C TYR A 159 -12.69 -11.93 17.70
N SER A 160 -13.33 -12.80 18.49
CA SER A 160 -12.67 -14.03 18.92
C SER A 160 -12.23 -14.84 17.69
N VAL A 161 -11.05 -15.45 17.73
CA VAL A 161 -10.57 -16.33 16.65
C VAL A 161 -11.52 -17.50 16.37
N ASN A 162 -12.35 -17.88 17.35
CA ASN A 162 -13.37 -18.93 17.24
C ASN A 162 -14.77 -18.39 16.93
N SER A 163 -14.91 -17.11 16.55
CA SER A 163 -16.21 -16.50 16.28
C SER A 163 -16.92 -17.17 15.11
N THR A 164 -18.20 -17.50 15.31
CA THR A 164 -19.08 -18.00 14.24
C THR A 164 -19.36 -16.97 13.15
N LYS A 165 -19.09 -15.68 13.41
CA LYS A 165 -19.13 -14.61 12.40
C LYS A 165 -18.06 -14.76 11.34
N ILE A 166 -16.94 -15.44 11.63
CA ILE A 166 -15.89 -15.67 10.65
C ILE A 166 -16.35 -16.72 9.65
N TYR A 167 -16.42 -16.31 8.38
CA TYR A 167 -16.74 -17.20 7.28
C TYR A 167 -15.51 -18.00 6.84
N ALA A 168 -14.41 -17.29 6.51
CA ALA A 168 -13.14 -17.86 6.06
C ALA A 168 -11.97 -16.93 6.34
N VAL A 169 -10.76 -17.46 6.35
CA VAL A 169 -9.49 -16.71 6.39
C VAL A 169 -8.61 -17.21 5.26
N ILE A 170 -8.01 -16.29 4.50
CA ILE A 170 -7.10 -16.59 3.40
C ILE A 170 -5.76 -15.91 3.66
N HIS A 171 -4.71 -16.72 3.70
CA HIS A 171 -3.33 -16.28 3.70
C HIS A 171 -2.85 -16.10 2.27
N ILE A 172 -2.39 -14.90 1.92
CA ILE A 172 -1.80 -14.62 0.60
C ILE A 172 -0.29 -14.63 0.73
N ASP A 173 0.34 -15.58 0.07
CA ASP A 173 1.81 -15.65 0.01
C ASP A 173 2.34 -14.59 -0.97
N PHE A 174 3.05 -13.59 -0.45
CA PHE A 174 3.67 -12.52 -1.21
C PHE A 174 5.16 -12.75 -1.48
N SER A 175 5.74 -13.88 -1.06
CA SER A 175 7.19 -14.16 -1.13
C SER A 175 7.79 -13.95 -2.53
N SER A 176 7.02 -14.28 -3.59
CA SER A 176 7.47 -14.13 -4.97
C SER A 176 7.56 -12.69 -5.48
N ILE A 177 7.03 -11.73 -4.74
CA ILE A 177 7.00 -10.30 -5.11
C ILE A 177 7.56 -9.39 -4.02
N GLU A 178 8.05 -9.98 -2.92
CA GLU A 178 8.82 -9.20 -1.94
C GLU A 178 10.01 -8.53 -2.65
N PRO A 179 10.28 -7.26 -2.37
CA PRO A 179 11.54 -6.66 -2.81
C PRO A 179 12.68 -7.56 -2.35
N LYS A 180 13.54 -7.97 -3.27
CA LYS A 180 14.76 -8.66 -2.86
C LYS A 180 15.52 -7.68 -1.97
N GLU A 181 15.85 -8.10 -0.75
CA GLU A 181 16.95 -7.46 -0.04
C GLU A 181 18.14 -7.54 -1.00
N GLU A 182 18.68 -6.40 -1.40
CA GLU A 182 19.98 -6.41 -2.04
C GLU A 182 20.90 -7.10 -1.03
N GLU A 183 21.35 -8.31 -1.34
CA GLU A 183 22.43 -8.93 -0.55
C GLU A 183 23.50 -7.86 -0.41
N PRO A 184 24.00 -7.61 0.81
CA PRO A 184 25.12 -6.69 0.96
C PRO A 184 26.16 -7.19 -0.04
N THR A 185 26.49 -6.37 -1.03
CA THR A 185 27.53 -6.69 -2.00
C THR A 185 28.70 -7.18 -1.17
N PRO A 186 29.25 -8.42 -1.43
CA PRO A 186 30.37 -8.91 -0.67
C PRO A 186 31.42 -7.80 -0.70
N ASP A 187 31.87 -7.43 0.49
CA ASP A 187 32.87 -6.39 0.68
C ASP A 187 33.99 -6.67 -0.33
N PRO A 188 34.32 -5.75 -1.25
CA PRO A 188 35.37 -6.01 -2.21
C PRO A 188 36.63 -6.40 -1.41
N GLU A 189 37.26 -7.53 -1.80
CA GLU A 189 38.50 -8.00 -1.16
C GLU A 189 39.40 -6.80 -0.88
N PRO A 190 39.96 -6.69 0.33
CA PRO A 190 40.72 -5.50 0.71
C PRO A 190 41.90 -5.34 -0.27
N LEU A 191 41.78 -4.36 -1.16
CA LEU A 191 42.89 -3.87 -1.94
C LEU A 191 43.97 -3.36 -0.96
N PRO A 192 45.29 -3.55 -1.24
CA PRO A 192 46.34 -3.14 -0.35
C PRO A 192 46.24 -1.63 -0.04
N HIS A 193 46.23 -1.32 1.24
CA HIS A 193 46.02 0.00 1.80
C HIS A 193 46.71 1.14 1.06
N PRO A 194 45.94 2.10 0.48
CA PRO A 194 46.40 3.46 0.37
C PRO A 194 46.13 4.19 1.69
N THR A 195 47.00 5.12 2.01
CA THR A 195 47.02 6.04 3.15
C THR A 195 45.65 6.60 3.50
N PRO A 196 45.30 6.79 4.80
CA PRO A 196 43.95 7.18 5.21
C PRO A 196 43.50 8.52 4.63
N GLU A 197 42.46 8.48 3.80
CA GLU A 197 41.72 9.64 3.39
C GLU A 197 40.70 9.98 4.50
N PRO A 198 40.44 11.25 4.82
CA PRO A 198 39.63 11.64 5.96
C PRO A 198 38.18 11.15 5.81
N GLU A 199 37.59 10.62 6.90
CA GLU A 199 36.22 10.15 7.00
C GLU A 199 35.22 11.21 6.49
N PRO A 200 34.14 10.81 5.73
CA PRO A 200 33.13 11.77 5.31
C PRO A 200 32.37 12.28 6.53
N VAL A 201 32.52 13.58 6.77
CA VAL A 201 31.88 14.32 7.85
C VAL A 201 30.35 14.21 7.65
N VAL A 202 29.63 13.64 8.60
CA VAL A 202 28.16 13.46 8.65
C VAL A 202 27.46 14.80 8.96
N ASP A 203 27.71 15.85 8.17
CA ASP A 203 27.26 17.21 8.51
C ASP A 203 26.21 17.79 7.54
N ASN A 204 25.60 16.99 6.70
CA ASN A 204 24.70 17.46 5.64
C ASN A 204 23.29 16.82 5.66
N LEU A 205 22.76 16.54 6.85
CA LEU A 205 21.40 16.07 7.02
C LEU A 205 20.42 17.25 7.08
N TYR A 206 19.33 17.13 6.34
CA TYR A 206 18.27 18.12 6.29
C TYR A 206 16.93 17.47 6.49
N LYS A 207 16.04 18.17 7.18
CA LYS A 207 14.65 17.79 7.40
C LYS A 207 13.73 18.60 6.51
N VAL A 208 12.80 17.95 5.83
CA VAL A 208 11.75 18.60 5.03
C VAL A 208 10.75 19.28 5.94
N VAL A 209 10.49 20.58 5.70
CA VAL A 209 9.62 21.42 6.54
C VAL A 209 8.73 22.35 5.69
N ASN A 210 7.63 22.82 6.28
CA ASN A 210 6.75 23.84 5.71
C ASN A 210 6.10 23.50 4.35
N ILE A 211 5.83 22.22 4.10
CA ILE A 211 5.18 21.78 2.88
C ILE A 211 3.70 21.55 3.11
N LYS A 212 2.86 22.10 2.22
CA LYS A 212 1.40 21.88 2.24
C LYS A 212 0.98 20.59 1.57
N THR A 213 1.71 20.13 0.56
CA THR A 213 1.40 18.91 -0.21
C THR A 213 2.59 17.96 -0.27
N PHE A 214 3.61 18.27 -1.05
CA PHE A 214 4.86 17.49 -1.19
C PHE A 214 6.00 18.37 -1.71
N LEU A 215 7.25 17.95 -1.45
CA LEU A 215 8.46 18.46 -2.10
C LEU A 215 8.81 17.53 -3.26
N ALA A 216 8.86 18.07 -4.48
CA ALA A 216 9.18 17.26 -5.66
C ALA A 216 10.67 16.90 -5.72
N ILE A 217 10.96 15.63 -5.94
CA ILE A 217 12.29 15.13 -6.33
C ILE A 217 12.41 15.20 -7.84
N ARG A 218 13.49 15.81 -8.35
CA ARG A 218 13.70 16.06 -9.79
C ARG A 218 15.02 15.55 -10.30
N THR A 219 15.10 15.31 -11.61
CA THR A 219 16.31 14.83 -12.30
C THR A 219 17.32 15.94 -12.61
N LYS A 220 16.98 17.21 -12.41
CA LYS A 220 17.85 18.38 -12.67
C LYS A 220 17.61 19.44 -11.60
N PRO A 221 18.60 20.29 -11.27
CA PRO A 221 18.51 21.34 -10.25
C PRO A 221 17.70 22.57 -10.78
N ASN A 222 16.49 22.35 -11.27
CA ASN A 222 15.59 23.40 -11.73
C ASN A 222 14.14 22.91 -11.78
N ALA A 223 13.19 23.84 -11.90
CA ALA A 223 11.75 23.53 -11.94
C ALA A 223 11.32 22.73 -13.18
N ASN A 224 12.09 22.76 -14.27
CA ASN A 224 11.83 22.03 -15.51
C ASN A 224 12.37 20.59 -15.48
N GLY A 225 13.18 20.22 -14.49
CA GLY A 225 13.65 18.85 -14.28
C GLY A 225 12.44 17.90 -14.12
N LYS A 226 12.50 16.72 -14.76
CA LYS A 226 11.42 15.72 -14.64
C LYS A 226 11.22 15.37 -13.17
N LYS A 227 9.98 15.46 -12.67
CA LYS A 227 9.60 14.97 -11.35
C LYS A 227 9.64 13.44 -11.34
N VAL A 228 10.38 12.86 -10.41
CA VAL A 228 10.55 11.41 -10.27
C VAL A 228 10.14 10.88 -8.89
N GLY A 229 9.83 11.77 -7.94
CA GLY A 229 9.37 11.37 -6.61
C GLY A 229 8.86 12.56 -5.80
N GLU A 230 8.48 12.27 -4.56
CA GLU A 230 7.91 13.22 -3.61
C GLU A 230 8.44 12.97 -2.20
N LEU A 231 8.71 14.04 -1.47
CA LEU A 231 9.01 14.03 -0.03
C LEU A 231 7.93 14.78 0.73
N TYR A 232 7.70 14.39 1.94
CA TYR A 232 6.70 14.99 2.83
C TYR A 232 7.36 15.59 4.07
N ASN A 233 6.63 16.42 4.83
CA ASN A 233 7.15 16.97 6.07
C ASN A 233 7.75 15.88 6.95
N ASP A 234 8.84 16.24 7.65
CA ASP A 234 9.62 15.39 8.53
C ASP A 234 10.49 14.32 7.84
N ALA A 235 10.46 14.19 6.51
CA ALA A 235 11.41 13.36 5.79
C ALA A 235 12.84 13.90 5.98
N ILE A 236 13.81 13.02 6.21
CA ILE A 236 15.23 13.36 6.36
C ILE A 236 15.94 12.98 5.07
N VAL A 237 16.75 13.90 4.54
CA VAL A 237 17.58 13.69 3.35
C VAL A 237 19.01 14.14 3.62
N SER A 238 19.99 13.46 3.01
CA SER A 238 21.36 13.93 2.95
C SER A 238 21.55 14.76 1.68
N VAL A 239 22.08 15.96 1.82
CA VAL A 239 22.38 16.85 0.69
C VAL A 239 23.89 16.89 0.49
N THR A 240 24.36 16.34 -0.64
CA THR A 240 25.78 16.20 -0.96
C THR A 240 26.35 17.38 -1.75
N GLU A 241 25.49 18.12 -2.45
CA GLU A 241 25.88 19.26 -3.30
C GLU A 241 24.73 20.28 -3.32
N GLN A 242 25.05 21.57 -3.47
CA GLN A 242 24.05 22.62 -3.64
C GLN A 242 24.34 23.46 -4.88
N GLN A 243 23.31 23.67 -5.71
CA GLN A 243 23.40 24.46 -6.94
C GLN A 243 22.11 25.26 -7.16
N ASN A 244 22.21 26.58 -7.27
CA ASN A 244 21.09 27.47 -7.63
C ASN A 244 19.84 27.30 -6.75
N GLY A 245 20.01 27.09 -5.44
CA GLY A 245 18.92 26.85 -4.49
C GLY A 245 18.36 25.44 -4.49
N TRP A 246 18.99 24.49 -5.20
CA TRP A 246 18.67 23.08 -5.21
C TRP A 246 19.75 22.28 -4.47
N GLY A 247 19.34 21.26 -3.75
CA GLY A 247 20.20 20.30 -3.05
C GLY A 247 20.18 18.95 -3.76
N LYS A 248 21.38 18.41 -4.04
CA LYS A 248 21.54 17.09 -4.61
C LYS A 248 21.39 16.04 -3.51
N ILE A 249 20.55 15.08 -3.74
CA ILE A 249 20.33 13.92 -2.87
C ILE A 249 20.78 12.64 -3.56
N THR A 250 20.71 11.50 -2.89
CA THR A 250 21.13 10.19 -3.42
C THR A 250 20.61 9.94 -4.84
N GLY A 251 21.46 9.39 -5.72
CA GLY A 251 21.10 9.00 -7.09
C GLY A 251 21.02 10.16 -8.09
N ASP A 252 21.81 11.21 -7.92
CA ASP A 252 21.83 12.40 -8.79
C ASP A 252 20.46 13.10 -8.91
N LEU A 253 19.68 13.02 -7.87
CA LEU A 253 18.36 13.64 -7.78
C LEU A 253 18.42 14.93 -6.97
N TRP A 254 17.48 15.83 -7.24
CA TRP A 254 17.51 17.20 -6.74
C TRP A 254 16.21 17.58 -6.05
N VAL A 255 16.32 18.31 -4.95
CA VAL A 255 15.20 18.89 -4.21
C VAL A 255 15.44 20.37 -3.95
N TYR A 256 14.37 21.16 -3.83
CA TYR A 256 14.49 22.60 -3.61
C TYR A 256 14.77 22.91 -2.15
N MET A 257 15.90 23.58 -1.88
CA MET A 257 16.45 23.81 -0.54
C MET A 257 15.57 24.68 0.38
N SER A 258 14.71 25.53 -0.18
CA SER A 258 13.81 26.40 0.62
C SER A 258 12.85 25.64 1.52
N TYR A 259 12.65 24.36 1.28
CA TYR A 259 11.83 23.48 2.10
C TYR A 259 12.63 22.53 2.98
N LEU A 260 13.93 22.79 3.12
CA LEU A 260 14.84 21.96 3.92
C LEU A 260 15.40 22.79 5.08
N LYS A 261 15.36 22.22 6.28
CA LYS A 261 16.00 22.74 7.48
C LYS A 261 17.17 21.83 7.84
N LYS A 262 18.36 22.38 7.97
CA LYS A 262 19.55 21.62 8.42
C LYS A 262 19.33 21.10 9.84
N LEU A 263 19.70 19.84 10.10
CA LEU A 263 19.61 19.16 11.39
C LEU A 263 20.87 19.38 12.21
#